data_36ce1f1dd533fcc853ed340e5d0fe5ce
#
_entry.id   36ce1f1dd533fcc853ed340e5d0fe5ce
#
_cell.length_a   1.000
_cell.length_b   1.000
_cell.length_c   1.000
_cell.angle_alpha   90.00
_cell.angle_beta   90.00
_cell.angle_gamma   90.00
#
_symmetry.space_group_name_H-M   'P 1'
#
loop_
_entity.id
_entity.type
_entity.pdbx_description
1 polymer ?
#
loop_
_entity_poly.entity_id
_entity_poly.type
_entity_poly.pdbx_seq_one_letter_code
_entity_poly.pdbx_strand_id
1 'polypeptide(L)'
;MEFAYAKETDKYVANAIISSGLIATTAQDNTAAGLLGYAAQAAQLVYSNSLGFARNIVVSPEQWANIMGYNDSGRPIYNASQPQNAGGQVGPQSLRGNVAGLDLYVSRSLSALTYTTGDGSMFVINPESYTWYESPRLSLRSDITATGQVSVAYYGYGALATKVANGSVHFNKN
;
A
#
# COMPACT_ATOMS: atom_id res chain seq x y z
N MET A 1 -8.26 16.56 -13.65
CA MET A 1 -6.82 16.33 -13.95
C MET A 1 -6.01 15.98 -12.71
N GLU A 2 -6.09 16.73 -11.61
CA GLU A 2 -5.35 16.42 -10.37
C GLU A 2 -5.60 15.00 -9.84
N PHE A 3 -6.85 14.53 -9.88
CA PHE A 3 -7.18 13.17 -9.46
C PHE A 3 -6.51 12.09 -10.32
N ALA A 4 -6.42 12.31 -11.64
CA ALA A 4 -5.73 11.36 -12.52
C ALA A 4 -4.23 11.33 -12.25
N TYR A 5 -3.61 12.49 -12.05
CA TYR A 5 -2.20 12.59 -11.67
C TYR A 5 -1.93 11.89 -10.33
N ALA A 6 -2.73 12.16 -9.31
CA ALA A 6 -2.60 11.52 -8.00
C ALA A 6 -2.72 9.99 -8.09
N LYS A 7 -3.67 9.48 -8.91
CA LYS A 7 -3.85 8.06 -9.13
C LYS A 7 -2.64 7.41 -9.80
N GLU A 8 -2.08 8.04 -10.83
CA GLU A 8 -0.90 7.50 -11.52
C GLU A 8 0.35 7.56 -10.64
N THR A 9 0.50 8.63 -9.84
CA THR A 9 1.57 8.74 -8.85
C THR A 9 1.48 7.63 -7.80
N ASP A 10 0.31 7.39 -7.23
CA ASP A 10 0.08 6.33 -6.24
C ASP A 10 0.39 4.96 -6.82
N LYS A 11 -0.05 4.69 -8.06
CA LYS A 11 0.25 3.46 -8.78
C LYS A 11 1.75 3.28 -9.04
N TYR A 12 2.44 4.35 -9.44
CA TYR A 12 3.89 4.31 -9.64
C TYR A 12 4.62 3.96 -8.35
N VAL A 13 4.28 4.63 -7.24
CA VAL A 13 4.88 4.39 -5.92
C VAL A 13 4.63 2.97 -5.45
N ALA A 14 3.38 2.47 -5.54
CA ALA A 14 3.04 1.11 -5.15
C ALA A 14 3.85 0.06 -5.94
N ASN A 15 3.92 0.21 -7.26
CA ASN A 15 4.69 -0.69 -8.12
C ASN A 15 6.19 -0.63 -7.84
N ALA A 16 6.75 0.55 -7.59
CA ALA A 16 8.16 0.72 -7.27
C ALA A 16 8.51 0.07 -5.93
N ILE A 17 7.64 0.19 -4.92
CA ILE A 17 7.83 -0.46 -3.61
C ILE A 17 7.77 -1.99 -3.76
N ILE A 18 6.80 -2.53 -4.51
CA ILE A 18 6.70 -3.96 -4.77
C ILE A 18 7.93 -4.47 -5.51
N SER A 19 8.37 -3.76 -6.56
CA SER A 19 9.54 -4.16 -7.36
C SER A 19 10.86 -4.11 -6.60
N SER A 20 10.99 -3.24 -5.61
CA SER A 20 12.19 -3.10 -4.78
C SER A 20 12.14 -3.92 -3.49
N GLY A 21 10.99 -4.50 -3.17
CA GLY A 21 10.75 -5.29 -1.97
C GLY A 21 11.15 -6.75 -2.11
N LEU A 22 11.16 -7.43 -0.97
CA LEU A 22 11.32 -8.88 -0.91
C LEU A 22 9.97 -9.58 -1.10
N ILE A 23 10.03 -10.84 -1.53
CA ILE A 23 8.89 -11.77 -1.47
C ILE A 23 8.96 -12.52 -0.15
N ALA A 24 7.85 -12.71 0.54
CA ALA A 24 7.79 -13.55 1.74
C ALA A 24 8.31 -14.96 1.42
N THR A 25 9.20 -15.47 2.24
CA THR A 25 9.95 -16.71 1.94
C THR A 25 9.04 -17.94 1.94
N THR A 26 8.05 -17.94 2.83
CA THR A 26 7.07 -19.03 2.92
C THR A 26 5.76 -18.60 2.29
N ALA A 27 5.28 -19.36 1.34
CA ALA A 27 3.95 -19.18 0.78
C ALA A 27 2.88 -19.41 1.87
N GLN A 28 1.88 -18.58 1.90
CA GLN A 28 0.80 -18.62 2.88
C GLN A 28 -0.55 -18.65 2.18
N ASP A 29 -1.49 -19.38 2.76
CA ASP A 29 -2.86 -19.38 2.28
C ASP A 29 -3.56 -18.06 2.60
N ASN A 30 -4.55 -17.69 1.77
CA ASN A 30 -5.35 -16.49 2.02
C ASN A 30 -6.44 -16.77 3.07
N THR A 31 -6.01 -17.01 4.30
CA THR A 31 -6.81 -17.31 5.49
C THR A 31 -6.37 -16.44 6.66
N ALA A 32 -7.13 -16.45 7.75
CA ALA A 32 -6.76 -15.73 8.97
C ALA A 32 -5.37 -16.15 9.50
N ALA A 33 -5.12 -17.45 9.59
CA ALA A 33 -3.84 -18.00 10.05
C ALA A 33 -2.70 -17.65 9.08
N GLY A 34 -2.95 -17.78 7.78
CA GLY A 34 -1.97 -17.42 6.75
C GLY A 34 -1.62 -15.95 6.75
N LEU A 35 -2.59 -15.05 6.96
CA LEU A 35 -2.32 -13.61 7.09
C LEU A 35 -1.46 -13.29 8.31
N LEU A 36 -1.77 -13.88 9.47
CA LEU A 36 -0.96 -13.71 10.68
C LEU A 36 0.45 -14.26 10.51
N GLY A 37 0.59 -15.43 9.87
CA GLY A 37 1.88 -16.02 9.53
C GLY A 37 2.69 -15.14 8.59
N TYR A 38 2.06 -14.59 7.55
CA TYR A 38 2.68 -13.65 6.64
C TYR A 38 3.12 -12.37 7.36
N ALA A 39 2.25 -11.76 8.17
CA ALA A 39 2.56 -10.53 8.88
C ALA A 39 3.78 -10.71 9.81
N ALA A 40 3.83 -11.83 10.54
CA ALA A 40 4.96 -12.16 11.42
C ALA A 40 6.27 -12.36 10.62
N GLN A 41 6.22 -13.13 9.52
CA GLN A 41 7.37 -13.36 8.67
C GLN A 41 7.85 -12.08 7.98
N ALA A 42 6.92 -11.30 7.45
CA ALA A 42 7.24 -10.04 6.79
C ALA A 42 7.87 -9.03 7.78
N ALA A 43 7.34 -8.92 8.99
CA ALA A 43 7.91 -8.07 10.03
C ALA A 43 9.34 -8.50 10.40
N GLN A 44 9.59 -9.81 10.52
CA GLN A 44 10.93 -10.35 10.78
C GLN A 44 11.89 -10.05 9.62
N LEU A 45 11.46 -10.26 8.37
CA LEU A 45 12.30 -9.99 7.19
C LEU A 45 12.62 -8.50 7.04
N VAL A 46 11.64 -7.62 7.25
CA VAL A 46 11.86 -6.17 7.23
C VAL A 46 12.89 -5.78 8.30
N TYR A 47 12.73 -6.25 9.53
CA TYR A 47 13.67 -5.94 10.60
C TYR A 47 15.08 -6.44 10.33
N SER A 48 15.22 -7.67 9.86
CA SER A 48 16.53 -8.27 9.58
C SER A 48 17.28 -7.57 8.44
N ASN A 49 16.56 -7.03 7.47
CA ASN A 49 17.17 -6.41 6.29
C ASN A 49 17.31 -4.89 6.40
N SER A 50 16.32 -4.21 7.01
CA SER A 50 16.29 -2.75 7.07
C SER A 50 16.70 -2.17 8.43
N LEU A 51 16.92 -3.02 9.45
CA LEU A 51 17.18 -2.62 10.85
C LEU A 51 16.10 -1.70 11.43
N GLY A 52 14.95 -1.60 10.77
CA GLY A 52 13.79 -0.83 11.20
C GLY A 52 12.56 -1.72 11.34
N PHE A 53 11.68 -1.37 12.25
CA PHE A 53 10.45 -2.15 12.45
C PHE A 53 9.46 -1.91 11.32
N ALA A 54 8.82 -2.98 10.88
CA ALA A 54 7.63 -2.88 10.05
C ALA A 54 6.52 -2.19 10.85
N ARG A 55 5.86 -1.22 10.23
CA ARG A 55 4.77 -0.46 10.88
C ARG A 55 3.45 -0.61 10.14
N ASN A 56 3.51 -0.67 8.83
CA ASN A 56 2.32 -0.59 7.99
C ASN A 56 2.16 -1.85 7.16
N ILE A 57 0.92 -2.27 7.01
CA ILE A 57 0.49 -3.23 6.00
C ILE A 57 -0.42 -2.52 5.02
N VAL A 58 -0.10 -2.59 3.73
CA VAL A 58 -0.88 -1.98 2.66
C VAL A 58 -1.53 -3.08 1.86
N VAL A 59 -2.82 -2.98 1.65
CA VAL A 59 -3.62 -4.03 1.01
C VAL A 59 -4.48 -3.48 -0.12
N SER A 60 -4.82 -4.33 -1.08
CA SER A 60 -5.83 -4.04 -2.09
C SER A 60 -7.24 -4.00 -1.47
N PRO A 61 -8.22 -3.37 -2.13
CA PRO A 61 -9.62 -3.38 -1.65
C PRO A 61 -10.20 -4.79 -1.50
N GLU A 62 -9.79 -5.72 -2.35
CA GLU A 62 -10.22 -7.13 -2.28
C GLU A 62 -9.65 -7.81 -1.02
N GLN A 63 -8.36 -7.66 -0.77
CA GLN A 63 -7.73 -8.19 0.45
C GLN A 63 -8.29 -7.55 1.72
N TRP A 64 -8.61 -6.28 1.67
CA TRP A 64 -9.28 -5.62 2.79
C TRP A 64 -10.64 -6.25 3.10
N ALA A 65 -11.45 -6.55 2.08
CA ALA A 65 -12.73 -7.23 2.26
C ALA A 65 -12.56 -8.62 2.89
N ASN A 66 -11.54 -9.37 2.45
CA ASN A 66 -11.21 -10.67 3.04
C ASN A 66 -10.79 -10.54 4.50
N ILE A 67 -9.92 -9.59 4.82
CA ILE A 67 -9.41 -9.36 6.18
C ILE A 67 -10.52 -9.02 7.16
N MET A 68 -11.51 -8.23 6.73
CA MET A 68 -12.67 -7.92 7.59
C MET A 68 -13.50 -9.16 7.95
N GLY A 69 -13.49 -10.17 7.10
CA GLY A 69 -14.18 -11.44 7.34
C GLY A 69 -13.37 -12.47 8.14
N TYR A 70 -12.08 -12.24 8.36
CA TYR A 70 -11.22 -13.22 9.01
C TYR A 70 -11.37 -13.24 10.52
N ASN A 71 -11.55 -14.46 11.03
CA ASN A 71 -11.64 -14.74 12.46
C ASN A 71 -10.60 -15.79 12.85
N ASP A 72 -9.95 -15.60 13.99
CA ASP A 72 -9.16 -16.62 14.66
C ASP A 72 -9.90 -17.09 15.91
N SER A 73 -10.30 -18.34 15.90
CA SER A 73 -11.01 -18.97 17.03
C SER A 73 -12.23 -18.16 17.50
N GLY A 74 -12.98 -17.57 16.56
CA GLY A 74 -14.16 -16.75 16.84
C GLY A 74 -13.84 -15.30 17.20
N ARG A 75 -12.57 -14.88 17.16
CA ARG A 75 -12.16 -13.49 17.39
C ARG A 75 -11.77 -12.84 16.07
N PRO A 76 -12.29 -11.65 15.72
CA PRO A 76 -11.82 -10.90 14.57
C PRO A 76 -10.33 -10.58 14.72
N ILE A 77 -9.55 -10.83 13.67
CA ILE A 77 -8.13 -10.45 13.64
C ILE A 77 -7.92 -8.97 13.28
N TYR A 78 -8.96 -8.34 12.80
CA TYR A 78 -8.99 -6.95 12.38
C TYR A 78 -9.58 -6.06 13.49
N ASN A 79 -8.88 -4.99 13.84
CA ASN A 79 -9.36 -3.94 14.72
C ASN A 79 -9.59 -2.66 13.94
N ALA A 80 -10.82 -2.18 13.91
CA ALA A 80 -11.15 -0.91 13.26
C ALA A 80 -10.45 0.27 13.95
N SER A 81 -9.93 1.21 13.16
CA SER A 81 -9.21 2.37 13.69
C SER A 81 -10.11 3.39 14.38
N GLN A 82 -11.43 3.32 14.16
CA GLN A 82 -12.37 4.26 14.76
C GLN A 82 -13.07 3.64 15.97
N PRO A 83 -12.92 4.23 17.15
CA PRO A 83 -13.83 3.94 18.25
C PRO A 83 -15.24 4.39 17.84
N GLN A 84 -16.23 3.57 18.10
CA GLN A 84 -17.63 3.79 17.68
C GLN A 84 -18.24 5.12 18.15
N ASN A 85 -17.58 5.83 19.07
CA ASN A 85 -18.05 7.08 19.67
C ASN A 85 -17.17 8.30 19.33
N ALA A 86 -16.16 8.18 18.50
CA ALA A 86 -15.33 9.31 18.13
C ALA A 86 -15.98 10.08 16.98
N GLY A 87 -16.50 11.24 17.26
CA GLY A 87 -17.09 12.16 16.28
C GLY A 87 -16.06 12.81 15.35
N GLY A 88 -14.90 12.23 15.15
CA GLY A 88 -13.85 12.75 14.29
C GLY A 88 -13.00 11.64 13.68
N GLN A 89 -12.68 11.80 12.42
CA GLN A 89 -11.76 10.92 11.72
C GLN A 89 -10.33 11.27 12.12
N VAL A 90 -9.71 10.41 12.88
CA VAL A 90 -8.32 10.59 13.31
C VAL A 90 -7.43 9.75 12.39
N GLY A 91 -6.65 10.41 11.56
CA GLY A 91 -5.67 9.77 10.67
C GLY A 91 -6.02 9.86 9.19
N PRO A 92 -5.13 9.37 8.31
CA PRO A 92 -5.35 9.34 6.86
C PRO A 92 -6.59 8.54 6.51
N GLN A 93 -7.33 8.97 5.49
CA GLN A 93 -8.56 8.29 5.06
C GLN A 93 -8.33 6.85 4.59
N SER A 94 -7.12 6.51 4.17
CA SER A 94 -6.71 5.17 3.75
C SER A 94 -6.42 4.23 4.93
N LEU A 95 -6.18 4.75 6.14
CA LEU A 95 -6.00 3.97 7.35
C LEU A 95 -7.35 3.37 7.76
N ARG A 96 -7.44 2.05 7.84
CA ARG A 96 -8.69 1.34 8.13
C ARG A 96 -8.69 0.62 9.47
N GLY A 97 -7.54 0.41 10.07
CA GLY A 97 -7.45 -0.28 11.34
C GLY A 97 -6.06 -0.83 11.61
N ASN A 98 -6.01 -1.87 12.42
CA ASN A 98 -4.77 -2.56 12.79
C ASN A 98 -4.96 -4.07 12.65
N VAL A 99 -3.95 -4.74 12.13
CA VAL A 99 -3.88 -6.19 11.98
C VAL A 99 -2.51 -6.66 12.42
N ALA A 100 -2.47 -7.62 13.34
CA ALA A 100 -1.22 -8.18 13.87
C ALA A 100 -0.20 -7.11 14.37
N GLY A 101 -0.69 -6.01 14.92
CA GLY A 101 0.15 -4.90 15.40
C GLY A 101 0.64 -3.95 14.30
N LEU A 102 0.24 -4.14 13.05
CA LEU A 102 0.55 -3.28 11.92
C LEU A 102 -0.64 -2.40 11.56
N ASP A 103 -0.38 -1.14 11.22
CA ASP A 103 -1.42 -0.22 10.74
C ASP A 103 -1.85 -0.61 9.32
N LEU A 104 -3.15 -0.85 9.16
CA LEU A 104 -3.75 -1.30 7.91
C LEU A 104 -4.14 -0.11 7.02
N TYR A 105 -3.52 -0.03 5.86
CA TYR A 105 -3.84 0.93 4.81
C TYR A 105 -4.44 0.23 3.60
N VAL A 106 -5.41 0.87 2.96
CA VAL A 106 -6.03 0.35 1.73
C VAL A 106 -5.64 1.23 0.56
N SER A 107 -5.05 0.64 -0.47
CA SER A 107 -4.70 1.33 -1.73
C SER A 107 -5.40 0.66 -2.90
N ARG A 108 -6.03 1.49 -3.76
CA ARG A 108 -6.64 1.04 -5.02
C ARG A 108 -5.61 0.77 -6.10
N SER A 109 -4.37 1.17 -5.87
CA SER A 109 -3.28 1.04 -6.85
C SER A 109 -2.61 -0.32 -6.81
N LEU A 110 -2.93 -1.14 -5.79
CA LEU A 110 -2.49 -2.52 -5.73
C LEU A 110 -3.32 -3.42 -6.65
N SER A 111 -2.67 -4.44 -7.19
CA SER A 111 -3.34 -5.45 -8.00
C SER A 111 -4.35 -6.25 -7.19
N ALA A 112 -5.33 -6.82 -7.87
CA ALA A 112 -6.19 -7.83 -7.29
C ALA A 112 -5.35 -9.06 -6.88
N LEU A 113 -5.92 -9.89 -5.99
CA LEU A 113 -5.29 -11.12 -5.55
C LEU A 113 -5.07 -12.07 -6.75
N THR A 114 -3.84 -12.42 -7.05
CA THR A 114 -3.49 -13.19 -8.25
C THR A 114 -3.16 -14.65 -7.98
N TYR A 115 -3.25 -15.16 -6.78
CA TYR A 115 -2.97 -16.58 -6.46
C TYR A 115 -1.64 -17.11 -7.00
N THR A 116 -0.63 -16.27 -7.13
CA THR A 116 0.70 -16.61 -7.64
C THR A 116 1.79 -16.20 -6.68
N THR A 117 2.97 -16.79 -6.82
CA THR A 117 4.17 -16.37 -6.09
C THR A 117 4.45 -14.88 -6.35
N GLY A 118 4.68 -14.11 -5.28
CA GLY A 118 4.94 -12.69 -5.40
C GLY A 118 3.70 -11.85 -5.68
N ASP A 119 2.57 -12.21 -5.09
CA ASP A 119 1.32 -11.50 -5.21
C ASP A 119 1.45 -10.02 -4.80
N GLY A 120 1.09 -9.12 -5.71
CA GLY A 120 1.10 -7.66 -5.47
C GLY A 120 -0.13 -7.11 -4.77
N SER A 121 -1.00 -7.96 -4.19
CA SER A 121 -2.23 -7.54 -3.53
C SER A 121 -2.03 -6.95 -2.15
N MET A 122 -0.92 -7.24 -1.50
CA MET A 122 -0.54 -6.66 -0.23
C MET A 122 0.97 -6.68 0.02
N PHE A 123 1.44 -5.73 0.81
CA PHE A 123 2.82 -5.69 1.30
C PHE A 123 2.91 -5.09 2.70
N VAL A 124 3.89 -5.55 3.46
CA VAL A 124 4.29 -4.98 4.75
C VAL A 124 5.50 -4.10 4.53
N ILE A 125 5.55 -2.93 5.16
CA ILE A 125 6.57 -1.93 4.91
C ILE A 125 7.06 -1.24 6.19
N ASN A 126 8.36 -0.93 6.20
CA ASN A 126 8.93 0.12 7.04
C ASN A 126 8.92 1.45 6.23
N PRO A 127 8.05 2.42 6.55
CA PRO A 127 7.93 3.65 5.77
C PRO A 127 9.21 4.49 5.78
N GLU A 128 10.07 4.35 6.77
CA GLU A 128 11.34 5.09 6.88
C GLU A 128 12.37 4.66 5.82
N SER A 129 12.17 3.47 5.20
CA SER A 129 13.03 2.96 4.14
C SER A 129 12.86 3.65 2.80
N TYR A 130 11.82 4.46 2.64
CA TYR A 130 11.47 5.10 1.37
C TYR A 130 11.25 6.58 1.54
N THR A 131 11.54 7.34 0.48
CA THR A 131 11.23 8.77 0.41
C THR A 131 10.73 9.11 -0.98
N TRP A 132 9.59 9.77 -1.03
CA TRP A 132 9.05 10.34 -2.25
C TRP A 132 9.54 11.78 -2.45
N TYR A 133 10.08 12.05 -3.62
CA TYR A 133 10.45 13.39 -4.07
C TYR A 133 9.54 13.78 -5.22
N GLU A 134 8.97 14.97 -5.15
CA GLU A 134 8.08 15.50 -6.17
C GLU A 134 8.48 16.93 -6.52
N SER A 135 8.55 17.24 -7.82
CA SER A 135 8.72 18.61 -8.29
C SER A 135 7.41 19.40 -8.16
N PRO A 136 7.48 20.74 -8.13
CA PRO A 136 6.28 21.55 -8.28
C PRO A 136 5.49 21.13 -9.53
N ARG A 137 4.17 21.05 -9.40
CA ARG A 137 3.28 20.71 -10.50
C ARG A 137 3.13 21.90 -11.43
N LEU A 138 3.17 21.64 -12.73
CA LEU A 138 3.02 22.63 -13.77
C LEU A 138 1.75 22.35 -14.56
N SER A 139 0.97 23.38 -14.81
CA SER A 139 -0.18 23.33 -15.69
C SER A 139 0.09 24.18 -16.92
N LEU A 140 -0.06 23.58 -18.09
CA LEU A 140 0.00 24.29 -19.37
C LEU A 140 -1.40 24.31 -19.98
N ARG A 141 -1.81 25.49 -20.38
CA ARG A 141 -3.02 25.69 -21.18
C ARG A 141 -2.62 26.15 -22.57
N SER A 142 -3.13 25.47 -23.58
CA SER A 142 -3.00 25.85 -24.98
C SER A 142 -4.39 26.01 -25.59
N ASP A 143 -4.66 27.20 -26.10
CA ASP A 143 -5.92 27.51 -26.81
C ASP A 143 -5.70 27.33 -28.30
N ILE A 144 -6.43 26.41 -28.91
CA ILE A 144 -6.43 26.19 -30.37
C ILE A 144 -7.60 26.97 -30.95
N THR A 145 -7.32 28.19 -31.44
CA THR A 145 -8.33 29.13 -31.95
C THR A 145 -9.08 28.62 -33.19
N ALA A 146 -8.45 27.77 -34.00
CA ALA A 146 -9.07 27.25 -35.21
C ALA A 146 -10.23 26.28 -34.97
N THR A 147 -10.26 25.59 -33.85
CA THR A 147 -11.28 24.58 -33.53
C THR A 147 -12.08 24.91 -32.27
N GLY A 148 -11.76 26.01 -31.57
CA GLY A 148 -12.36 26.37 -30.30
C GLY A 148 -12.03 25.40 -29.16
N GLN A 149 -11.04 24.53 -29.33
CA GLN A 149 -10.61 23.57 -28.32
C GLN A 149 -9.56 24.18 -27.39
N VAL A 150 -9.70 23.88 -26.10
CA VAL A 150 -8.71 24.23 -25.08
C VAL A 150 -8.04 22.95 -24.60
N SER A 151 -6.75 22.84 -24.83
CA SER A 151 -5.95 21.73 -24.31
C SER A 151 -5.27 22.16 -23.02
N VAL A 152 -5.47 21.37 -21.95
CA VAL A 152 -4.81 21.58 -20.67
C VAL A 152 -3.94 20.38 -20.37
N ALA A 153 -2.64 20.60 -20.26
CA ALA A 153 -1.68 19.58 -19.83
C ALA A 153 -1.28 19.85 -18.38
N TYR A 154 -1.25 18.78 -17.58
CA TYR A 154 -0.85 18.82 -16.19
C TYR A 154 0.29 17.82 -15.99
N TYR A 155 1.46 18.29 -15.58
CA TYR A 155 2.62 17.43 -15.42
C TYR A 155 3.46 17.81 -14.20
N GLY A 156 4.17 16.83 -13.70
CA GLY A 156 5.16 16.95 -12.64
C GLY A 156 6.15 15.81 -12.73
N TYR A 157 7.27 15.96 -12.09
CA TYR A 157 8.28 14.91 -11.97
C TYR A 157 8.26 14.37 -10.56
N GLY A 158 8.28 13.06 -10.44
CA GLY A 158 8.37 12.38 -9.15
C GLY A 158 9.37 11.24 -9.19
N ALA A 159 10.01 10.99 -8.07
CA ALA A 159 10.92 9.87 -7.91
C ALA A 159 10.77 9.27 -6.50
N LEU A 160 10.73 7.93 -6.44
CA LEU A 160 10.83 7.19 -5.18
C LEU A 160 12.29 6.82 -4.94
N ALA A 161 12.86 7.34 -3.86
CA ALA A 161 14.18 6.93 -3.41
C ALA A 161 14.07 5.86 -2.32
N THR A 162 14.77 4.74 -2.52
CA THR A 162 14.94 3.71 -1.51
C THR A 162 16.16 4.05 -0.66
N LYS A 163 15.94 4.46 0.59
CA LYS A 163 17.03 4.76 1.55
C LYS A 163 17.67 3.51 2.09
N VAL A 164 16.85 2.51 2.36
CA VAL A 164 17.30 1.21 2.88
C VAL A 164 16.68 0.13 2.01
N ALA A 165 17.53 -0.72 1.45
CA ALA A 165 17.09 -1.83 0.63
C ALA A 165 16.24 -2.83 1.46
N ASN A 166 15.30 -3.49 0.79
CA ASN A 166 14.47 -4.54 1.39
C ASN A 166 13.61 -4.08 2.59
N GLY A 167 13.24 -2.80 2.62
CA GLY A 167 12.34 -2.24 3.63
C GLY A 167 10.87 -2.59 3.45
N SER A 168 10.53 -3.38 2.43
CA SER A 168 9.18 -3.91 2.19
C SER A 168 9.23 -5.40 1.84
N VAL A 169 8.17 -6.11 2.19
CA VAL A 169 8.00 -7.54 1.90
C VAL A 169 6.58 -7.73 1.36
N HIS A 170 6.45 -8.24 0.15
CA HIS A 170 5.14 -8.50 -0.42
C HIS A 170 4.69 -9.96 -0.24
N PHE A 171 3.40 -10.16 -0.40
CA PHE A 171 2.74 -11.42 -0.12
C PHE A 171 3.22 -12.52 -1.07
N ASN A 172 3.44 -13.68 -0.52
CA ASN A 172 3.69 -14.90 -1.27
C ASN A 172 2.54 -15.86 -0.98
N LYS A 173 1.70 -16.06 -1.97
CA LYS A 173 0.55 -16.93 -1.83
C LYS A 173 0.86 -18.33 -2.33
N ASN A 174 0.31 -19.32 -1.60
CA ASN A 174 0.29 -20.72 -1.99
C ASN A 174 -0.90 -21.00 -2.92
#